data_aae3f12688e8658c276762a4a519fa50
#
_entry.id   aae3f12688e8658c276762a4a519fa50
#
_cell.length_a   1.000
_cell.length_b   1.000
_cell.length_c   1.000
_cell.angle_alpha   90.00
_cell.angle_beta   90.00
_cell.angle_gamma   90.00
#
_symmetry.space_group_name_H-M   'P 1'
#
loop_
_entity.id
_entity.type
_entity.pdbx_description
1 polymer ?
#
loop_
_entity_poly.entity_id
_entity_poly.type
_entity_poly.pdbx_seq_one_letter_code
_entity_poly.pdbx_strand_id
1 'polypeptide(L)'
;MSEVIATEKRPKWLSPWRVVSLLLLVAIFFFVGRQLGRDFKELRAANVSVSVNWLYLGASLVCLMGARLTNAVNTWLLLRALGAELPLSKVVAVIWMASLGRYIPGKVAVVAGSMAMLMRMGARFSVVGAALTLSTGIMILIGMVGSIPLFFLGGMRERLPSAEIFGAMMAGMAVVCLYPPIFLGICNVGLRMMGREELPRSVRQGPFWGAIGVGVIRIGFVSMSLWLAARSIAIVDVSTIPRAIGVASLASVMGFIAVFAPAGLGVHEAVYLVGLKPIMGASVAVLVIMFRGMQVGMDLVVAGIGAGIMRRDGTVRTAAEAAPTAAAPQ
;
A
#
# COMPACT_ATOMS: atom_id res chain seq x y z
N MET A 1 -46.30 -16.19 -34.25
CA MET A 1 -46.09 -14.78 -33.83
C MET A 1 -45.76 -14.83 -32.34
N SER A 2 -44.50 -14.94 -32.00
CA SER A 2 -43.99 -14.93 -30.64
C SER A 2 -43.00 -13.75 -30.53
N GLU A 3 -43.47 -12.72 -29.82
CA GLU A 3 -42.68 -11.51 -29.54
C GLU A 3 -41.43 -11.85 -28.72
N VAL A 4 -40.28 -11.60 -29.32
CA VAL A 4 -38.99 -11.60 -28.63
C VAL A 4 -38.90 -10.29 -27.82
N ILE A 5 -39.23 -10.37 -26.55
CA ILE A 5 -38.98 -9.28 -25.61
C ILE A 5 -37.45 -9.13 -25.45
N ALA A 6 -36.88 -8.16 -26.15
CA ALA A 6 -35.50 -7.74 -25.98
C ALA A 6 -35.35 -7.17 -24.58
N THR A 7 -34.75 -7.94 -23.67
CA THR A 7 -34.32 -7.43 -22.38
C THR A 7 -33.16 -6.45 -22.62
N GLU A 8 -33.48 -5.17 -22.56
CA GLU A 8 -32.54 -4.06 -22.60
C GLU A 8 -31.51 -4.22 -21.47
N LYS A 9 -30.32 -4.71 -21.81
CA LYS A 9 -29.20 -4.79 -20.86
C LYS A 9 -28.82 -3.37 -20.47
N ARG A 10 -29.30 -2.92 -19.29
CA ARG A 10 -28.82 -1.66 -18.68
C ARG A 10 -27.32 -1.63 -18.73
N PRO A 11 -26.71 -0.52 -19.17
CA PRO A 11 -25.25 -0.40 -19.27
C PRO A 11 -24.62 -0.64 -17.90
N LYS A 12 -23.67 -1.57 -17.81
CA LYS A 12 -22.92 -1.98 -16.60
C LYS A 12 -22.12 -0.85 -15.92
N TRP A 13 -22.21 0.36 -16.41
CA TRP A 13 -21.53 1.57 -15.95
C TRP A 13 -22.09 2.13 -14.64
N LEU A 14 -23.36 1.88 -14.35
CA LEU A 14 -24.10 2.45 -13.22
C LEU A 14 -24.35 1.43 -12.10
N SER A 15 -23.36 0.62 -11.74
CA SER A 15 -23.52 -0.13 -10.49
C SER A 15 -23.52 0.90 -9.33
N PRO A 16 -24.51 0.84 -8.40
CA PRO A 16 -24.63 1.80 -7.30
C PRO A 16 -23.33 1.91 -6.50
N TRP A 17 -22.56 0.83 -6.40
CA TRP A 17 -21.25 0.81 -5.77
C TRP A 17 -20.22 1.71 -6.48
N ARG A 18 -20.22 1.79 -7.80
CA ARG A 18 -19.30 2.66 -8.56
C ARG A 18 -19.65 4.12 -8.38
N VAL A 19 -20.95 4.45 -8.35
CA VAL A 19 -21.42 5.82 -8.11
C VAL A 19 -21.02 6.27 -6.70
N VAL A 20 -21.25 5.44 -5.67
CA VAL A 20 -20.84 5.73 -4.30
C VAL A 20 -19.32 5.89 -4.19
N SER A 21 -18.54 5.02 -4.83
CA SER A 21 -17.09 5.11 -4.85
C SER A 21 -16.58 6.39 -5.51
N LEU A 22 -17.22 6.80 -6.61
CA LEU A 22 -16.88 8.04 -7.32
C LEU A 22 -17.24 9.26 -6.47
N LEU A 23 -18.42 9.28 -5.84
CA LEU A 23 -18.83 10.36 -4.94
C LEU A 23 -17.90 10.50 -3.73
N LEU A 24 -17.51 9.38 -3.11
CA LEU A 24 -16.53 9.37 -2.01
C LEU A 24 -15.17 9.91 -2.47
N LEU A 25 -14.72 9.50 -3.66
CA LEU A 25 -13.46 9.97 -4.22
C LEU A 25 -13.51 11.50 -4.46
N VAL A 26 -14.58 11.99 -5.07
CA VAL A 26 -14.80 13.44 -5.29
C VAL A 26 -14.85 14.19 -3.98
N ALA A 27 -15.59 13.68 -2.98
CA ALA A 27 -15.67 14.30 -1.66
C ALA A 27 -14.29 14.39 -0.96
N ILE A 28 -13.49 13.32 -1.04
CA ILE A 28 -12.13 13.31 -0.47
C ILE A 28 -11.23 14.32 -1.20
N PHE A 29 -11.24 14.33 -2.54
CA PHE A 29 -10.45 15.30 -3.29
C PHE A 29 -10.89 16.74 -3.02
N PHE A 30 -12.18 16.99 -2.89
CA PHE A 30 -12.71 18.30 -2.52
C PHE A 30 -12.24 18.72 -1.12
N PHE A 31 -12.33 17.81 -0.13
CA PHE A 31 -11.87 18.07 1.23
C PHE A 31 -10.36 18.37 1.27
N VAL A 32 -9.55 17.49 0.65
CA VAL A 32 -8.09 17.64 0.60
C VAL A 32 -7.71 18.91 -0.15
N GLY A 33 -8.32 19.20 -1.30
CA GLY A 33 -8.05 20.40 -2.10
C GLY A 33 -8.40 21.68 -1.35
N ARG A 34 -9.55 21.69 -0.64
CA ARG A 34 -9.96 22.83 0.20
C ARG A 34 -9.00 23.06 1.36
N GLN A 35 -8.57 21.97 2.02
CA GLN A 35 -7.62 22.04 3.14
C GLN A 35 -6.25 22.54 2.67
N LEU A 36 -5.71 21.95 1.60
CA LEU A 36 -4.46 22.38 0.99
C LEU A 36 -4.52 23.86 0.58
N GLY A 37 -5.62 24.30 -0.04
CA GLY A 37 -5.80 25.68 -0.44
C GLY A 37 -5.81 26.67 0.74
N ARG A 38 -6.36 26.25 1.90
CA ARG A 38 -6.30 27.06 3.13
C ARG A 38 -4.88 27.14 3.67
N ASP A 39 -4.21 25.98 3.80
CA ASP A 39 -2.85 25.91 4.35
C ASP A 39 -1.86 26.68 3.44
N PHE A 40 -2.03 26.65 2.10
CA PHE A 40 -1.23 27.48 1.20
C PHE A 40 -1.50 29.00 1.35
N LYS A 41 -2.75 29.41 1.59
CA LYS A 41 -3.07 30.82 1.90
C LYS A 41 -2.44 31.24 3.22
N GLU A 42 -2.48 30.40 4.25
CA GLU A 42 -1.83 30.64 5.54
C GLU A 42 -0.30 30.78 5.37
N LEU A 43 0.34 29.92 4.58
CA LEU A 43 1.78 30.00 4.26
C LEU A 43 2.15 31.32 3.56
N ARG A 44 1.34 31.73 2.57
CA ARG A 44 1.56 33.01 1.87
C ARG A 44 1.38 34.20 2.79
N ALA A 45 0.34 34.19 3.62
CA ALA A 45 0.05 35.28 4.57
C ALA A 45 1.14 35.41 5.65
N ALA A 46 1.73 34.27 6.06
CA ALA A 46 2.80 34.23 7.04
C ALA A 46 4.20 34.54 6.46
N ASN A 47 4.31 34.74 5.16
CA ASN A 47 5.58 34.99 4.44
C ASN A 47 6.65 33.92 4.75
N VAL A 48 6.22 32.67 4.99
CA VAL A 48 7.11 31.56 5.34
C VAL A 48 7.84 31.08 4.08
N SER A 49 9.14 31.36 4.02
CA SER A 49 10.02 30.73 3.03
C SER A 49 10.31 29.30 3.47
N VAL A 50 9.85 28.33 2.68
CA VAL A 50 10.17 26.91 2.92
C VAL A 50 11.56 26.64 2.36
N SER A 51 12.56 26.54 3.22
CA SER A 51 13.89 26.05 2.87
C SER A 51 13.93 24.53 2.93
N VAL A 52 14.47 23.89 1.90
CA VAL A 52 14.58 22.41 1.84
C VAL A 52 15.97 21.98 2.28
N ASN A 53 16.06 21.16 3.33
CA ASN A 53 17.29 20.50 3.72
C ASN A 53 17.45 19.20 2.93
N TRP A 54 18.34 19.24 1.94
CA TRP A 54 18.58 18.14 0.98
C TRP A 54 19.10 16.86 1.63
N LEU A 55 19.81 16.96 2.77
CA LEU A 55 20.32 15.79 3.49
C LEU A 55 19.16 14.95 4.06
N TYR A 56 18.22 15.60 4.75
CA TYR A 56 17.04 14.92 5.28
C TYR A 56 16.13 14.39 4.15
N LEU A 57 16.01 15.15 3.06
CA LEU A 57 15.24 14.71 1.90
C LEU A 57 15.87 13.47 1.26
N GLY A 58 17.18 13.46 1.07
CA GLY A 58 17.92 12.29 0.56
C GLY A 58 17.78 11.07 1.48
N ALA A 59 17.93 11.26 2.79
CA ALA A 59 17.73 10.20 3.78
C ALA A 59 16.28 9.66 3.75
N SER A 60 15.29 10.52 3.55
CA SER A 60 13.90 10.11 3.36
C SER A 60 13.71 9.23 2.14
N LEU A 61 14.35 9.55 1.01
CA LEU A 61 14.31 8.73 -0.21
C LEU A 61 14.96 7.36 0.00
N VAL A 62 16.08 7.28 0.73
CA VAL A 62 16.72 6.01 1.09
C VAL A 62 15.79 5.15 1.94
N CYS A 63 15.14 5.73 2.94
CA CYS A 63 14.14 5.02 3.73
C CYS A 63 12.95 4.55 2.86
N LEU A 64 12.50 5.38 1.92
CA LEU A 64 11.41 5.02 1.01
C LEU A 64 11.79 3.84 0.10
N MET A 65 13.04 3.82 -0.40
CA MET A 65 13.59 2.67 -1.13
C MET A 65 13.61 1.42 -0.24
N GLY A 66 14.08 1.53 1.01
CA GLY A 66 14.04 0.45 1.99
C GLY A 66 12.63 -0.10 2.21
N ALA A 67 11.63 0.77 2.25
CA ALA A 67 10.22 0.36 2.35
C ALA A 67 9.73 -0.40 1.11
N ARG A 68 10.19 -0.04 -0.09
CA ARG A 68 9.85 -0.78 -1.33
C ARG A 68 10.53 -2.15 -1.38
N LEU A 69 11.80 -2.22 -0.96
CA LEU A 69 12.55 -3.46 -0.91
C LEU A 69 11.94 -4.44 0.12
N THR A 70 11.69 -3.98 1.33
CA THR A 70 11.10 -4.81 2.39
C THR A 70 9.71 -5.31 2.01
N ASN A 71 8.91 -4.54 1.25
CA ASN A 71 7.63 -5.01 0.72
C ASN A 71 7.79 -6.21 -0.24
N ALA A 72 8.79 -6.18 -1.11
CA ALA A 72 9.07 -7.27 -2.03
C ALA A 72 9.65 -8.50 -1.31
N VAL A 73 10.55 -8.28 -0.34
CA VAL A 73 11.11 -9.34 0.52
C VAL A 73 10.01 -10.02 1.34
N ASN A 74 9.05 -9.26 1.88
CA ASN A 74 7.89 -9.81 2.58
C ASN A 74 7.12 -10.80 1.69
N THR A 75 6.80 -10.40 0.45
CA THR A 75 6.10 -11.29 -0.49
C THR A 75 6.94 -12.53 -0.84
N TRP A 76 8.25 -12.37 -1.02
CA TRP A 76 9.16 -13.51 -1.27
C TRP A 76 9.20 -14.51 -0.11
N LEU A 77 9.26 -14.01 1.12
CA LEU A 77 9.23 -14.88 2.32
C LEU A 77 7.91 -15.67 2.41
N LEU A 78 6.79 -15.03 2.07
CA LEU A 78 5.49 -15.69 2.08
C LEU A 78 5.37 -16.74 0.96
N LEU A 79 5.91 -16.48 -0.23
CA LEU A 79 6.00 -17.49 -1.27
C LEU A 79 6.80 -18.71 -0.79
N ARG A 80 7.94 -18.49 -0.13
CA ARG A 80 8.74 -19.57 0.48
C ARG A 80 8.01 -20.30 1.61
N ALA A 81 7.27 -19.57 2.45
CA ALA A 81 6.47 -20.16 3.51
C ALA A 81 5.41 -21.10 2.95
N LEU A 82 4.87 -20.81 1.77
CA LEU A 82 3.87 -21.60 1.05
C LEU A 82 4.49 -22.64 0.07
N GLY A 83 5.81 -22.81 0.09
CA GLY A 83 6.51 -23.82 -0.69
C GLY A 83 6.90 -23.44 -2.12
N ALA A 84 6.80 -22.17 -2.52
CA ALA A 84 7.32 -21.69 -3.80
C ALA A 84 8.75 -21.18 -3.65
N GLU A 85 9.71 -21.87 -4.31
CA GLU A 85 11.13 -21.52 -4.26
C GLU A 85 11.53 -20.69 -5.48
N LEU A 86 11.21 -19.39 -5.44
CA LEU A 86 11.58 -18.45 -6.49
C LEU A 86 12.80 -17.62 -6.07
N PRO A 87 13.70 -17.25 -7.02
CA PRO A 87 14.83 -16.37 -6.74
C PRO A 87 14.36 -15.00 -6.24
N LEU A 88 14.99 -14.49 -5.17
CA LEU A 88 14.64 -13.19 -4.56
C LEU A 88 14.65 -12.05 -5.59
N SER A 89 15.70 -11.98 -6.43
CA SER A 89 15.86 -10.93 -7.44
C SER A 89 14.66 -10.86 -8.39
N LYS A 90 14.15 -12.01 -8.82
CA LYS A 90 13.00 -12.09 -9.72
C LYS A 90 11.70 -11.67 -9.03
N VAL A 91 11.48 -12.11 -7.79
CA VAL A 91 10.29 -11.69 -7.02
C VAL A 91 10.33 -10.19 -6.75
N VAL A 92 11.49 -9.64 -6.37
CA VAL A 92 11.68 -8.18 -6.20
C VAL A 92 11.33 -7.44 -7.50
N ALA A 93 11.89 -7.89 -8.63
CA ALA A 93 11.62 -7.27 -9.93
C ALA A 93 10.12 -7.27 -10.28
N VAL A 94 9.45 -8.40 -10.09
CA VAL A 94 8.00 -8.53 -10.36
C VAL A 94 7.18 -7.60 -9.46
N ILE A 95 7.42 -7.61 -8.16
CA ILE A 95 6.66 -6.77 -7.21
C ILE A 95 6.88 -5.29 -7.49
N TRP A 96 8.11 -4.89 -7.86
CA TRP A 96 8.43 -3.53 -8.22
C TRP A 96 7.76 -3.10 -9.53
N MET A 97 7.78 -3.91 -10.57
CA MET A 97 7.08 -3.63 -11.83
C MET A 97 5.57 -3.56 -11.64
N ALA A 98 5.00 -4.52 -10.91
CA ALA A 98 3.57 -4.57 -10.66
C ALA A 98 3.10 -3.40 -9.78
N SER A 99 3.99 -2.74 -9.02
CA SER A 99 3.64 -1.62 -8.15
C SER A 99 3.00 -0.45 -8.90
N LEU A 100 3.32 -0.24 -10.18
CA LEU A 100 2.69 0.78 -11.02
C LEU A 100 1.19 0.52 -11.23
N GLY A 101 0.76 -0.74 -11.16
CA GLY A 101 -0.65 -1.10 -11.25
C GLY A 101 -1.53 -0.53 -10.11
N ARG A 102 -0.93 -0.03 -9.02
CA ARG A 102 -1.68 0.61 -7.91
C ARG A 102 -2.36 1.91 -8.32
N TYR A 103 -1.86 2.56 -9.38
CA TYR A 103 -2.44 3.80 -9.91
C TYR A 103 -3.67 3.54 -10.79
N ILE A 104 -3.94 2.28 -11.15
CA ILE A 104 -5.15 1.87 -11.84
C ILE A 104 -6.27 1.64 -10.81
N PRO A 105 -7.45 2.22 -11.00
CA PRO A 105 -8.58 2.06 -10.07
C PRO A 105 -8.91 0.60 -9.78
N GLY A 106 -9.23 0.28 -8.51
CA GLY A 106 -9.64 -1.06 -8.08
C GLY A 106 -8.52 -1.99 -7.63
N LYS A 107 -7.24 -1.56 -7.70
CA LYS A 107 -6.04 -2.35 -7.28
C LYS A 107 -5.88 -3.72 -7.94
N VAL A 108 -6.78 -4.08 -8.86
CA VAL A 108 -6.77 -5.38 -9.55
C VAL A 108 -5.51 -5.54 -10.40
N ALA A 109 -5.01 -4.45 -10.99
CA ALA A 109 -3.85 -4.50 -11.87
C ALA A 109 -2.56 -4.89 -11.14
N VAL A 110 -2.37 -4.47 -9.88
CA VAL A 110 -1.21 -4.90 -9.06
C VAL A 110 -1.26 -6.40 -8.83
N VAL A 111 -2.41 -6.91 -8.39
CA VAL A 111 -2.58 -8.32 -8.05
C VAL A 111 -2.47 -9.17 -9.32
N ALA A 112 -3.23 -8.82 -10.38
CA ALA A 112 -3.23 -9.56 -11.64
C ALA A 112 -1.84 -9.55 -12.30
N GLY A 113 -1.16 -8.41 -12.32
CA GLY A 113 0.19 -8.27 -12.86
C GLY A 113 1.22 -9.11 -12.10
N SER A 114 1.21 -9.04 -10.76
CA SER A 114 2.07 -9.87 -9.92
C SER A 114 1.79 -11.35 -10.12
N MET A 115 0.51 -11.75 -10.13
CA MET A 115 0.11 -13.15 -10.36
C MET A 115 0.58 -13.65 -11.72
N ALA A 116 0.29 -12.93 -12.79
CA ALA A 116 0.66 -13.34 -14.14
C ALA A 116 2.18 -13.53 -14.29
N MET A 117 2.98 -12.63 -13.74
CA MET A 117 4.44 -12.72 -13.82
C MET A 117 5.00 -13.86 -12.95
N LEU A 118 4.54 -14.03 -11.71
CA LEU A 118 5.02 -15.08 -10.82
C LEU A 118 4.60 -16.47 -11.31
N MET A 119 3.41 -16.61 -11.88
CA MET A 119 2.96 -17.87 -12.50
C MET A 119 3.82 -18.25 -13.72
N ARG A 120 4.23 -17.30 -14.55
CA ARG A 120 5.18 -17.55 -15.66
C ARG A 120 6.54 -18.06 -15.19
N MET A 121 6.88 -17.84 -13.92
CA MET A 121 8.09 -18.37 -13.28
C MET A 121 7.88 -19.75 -12.65
N GLY A 122 6.73 -20.39 -12.88
CA GLY A 122 6.43 -21.75 -12.40
C GLY A 122 5.72 -21.80 -11.03
N ALA A 123 5.35 -20.65 -10.43
CA ALA A 123 4.57 -20.68 -9.19
C ALA A 123 3.09 -21.04 -9.47
N ARG A 124 2.50 -21.85 -8.58
CA ARG A 124 1.08 -22.22 -8.69
C ARG A 124 0.18 -21.04 -8.38
N PHE A 125 -0.96 -20.94 -9.09
CA PHE A 125 -1.95 -19.87 -8.90
C PHE A 125 -2.38 -19.70 -7.44
N SER A 126 -2.74 -20.81 -6.77
CA SER A 126 -3.18 -20.83 -5.37
C SER A 126 -2.11 -20.29 -4.42
N VAL A 127 -0.84 -20.68 -4.61
CA VAL A 127 0.29 -20.24 -3.79
C VAL A 127 0.55 -18.74 -3.96
N VAL A 128 0.54 -18.24 -5.20
CA VAL A 128 0.76 -16.83 -5.47
C VAL A 128 -0.39 -15.98 -4.92
N GLY A 129 -1.63 -16.39 -5.18
CA GLY A 129 -2.81 -15.70 -4.65
C GLY A 129 -2.81 -15.63 -3.13
N ALA A 130 -2.48 -16.76 -2.48
CA ALA A 130 -2.32 -16.85 -1.05
C ALA A 130 -1.22 -15.92 -0.52
N ALA A 131 -0.02 -15.94 -1.11
CA ALA A 131 1.09 -15.10 -0.69
C ALA A 131 0.75 -13.60 -0.77
N LEU A 132 0.11 -13.16 -1.85
CA LEU A 132 -0.31 -11.76 -2.02
C LEU A 132 -1.39 -11.35 -1.02
N THR A 133 -2.36 -12.23 -0.75
CA THR A 133 -3.42 -11.99 0.25
C THR A 133 -2.83 -11.93 1.65
N LEU A 134 -1.97 -12.90 2.01
CA LEU A 134 -1.28 -12.93 3.29
C LEU A 134 -0.38 -11.70 3.48
N SER A 135 0.39 -11.31 2.46
CA SER A 135 1.22 -10.11 2.49
C SER A 135 0.39 -8.87 2.81
N THR A 136 -0.75 -8.74 2.15
CA THR A 136 -1.68 -7.64 2.37
C THR A 136 -2.27 -7.64 3.79
N GLY A 137 -2.76 -8.79 4.25
CA GLY A 137 -3.33 -8.95 5.58
C GLY A 137 -2.32 -8.63 6.69
N ILE A 138 -1.10 -9.16 6.60
CA ILE A 138 0.00 -8.87 7.52
C ILE A 138 0.28 -7.36 7.56
N MET A 139 0.33 -6.69 6.39
CA MET A 139 0.59 -5.26 6.33
C MET A 139 -0.51 -4.42 6.97
N ILE A 140 -1.77 -4.81 6.83
CA ILE A 140 -2.91 -4.16 7.51
C ILE A 140 -2.80 -4.34 9.02
N LEU A 141 -2.58 -5.56 9.49
CA LEU A 141 -2.51 -5.86 10.92
C LEU A 141 -1.33 -5.13 11.59
N ILE A 142 -0.14 -5.16 10.97
CA ILE A 142 1.02 -4.41 11.49
C ILE A 142 0.76 -2.90 11.45
N GLY A 143 0.07 -2.42 10.41
CA GLY A 143 -0.34 -1.02 10.31
C GLY A 143 -1.32 -0.61 11.42
N MET A 144 -2.25 -1.49 11.79
CA MET A 144 -3.16 -1.25 12.92
C MET A 144 -2.36 -1.12 14.23
N VAL A 145 -1.43 -2.04 14.50
CA VAL A 145 -0.54 -1.96 15.68
C VAL A 145 0.33 -0.69 15.63
N GLY A 146 0.91 -0.37 14.48
CA GLY A 146 1.73 0.83 14.29
C GLY A 146 0.96 2.15 14.43
N SER A 147 -0.37 2.14 14.33
CA SER A 147 -1.20 3.33 14.53
C SER A 147 -1.47 3.67 16.00
N ILE A 148 -1.17 2.74 16.93
CA ILE A 148 -1.41 2.90 18.38
C ILE A 148 -0.87 4.21 18.94
N PRO A 149 0.39 4.62 18.66
CA PRO A 149 0.93 5.86 19.20
C PRO A 149 0.07 7.09 18.91
N LEU A 150 -0.67 7.10 17.81
CA LEU A 150 -1.53 8.23 17.44
C LEU A 150 -2.73 8.38 18.39
N PHE A 151 -3.22 7.27 18.95
CA PHE A 151 -4.35 7.27 19.88
C PHE A 151 -3.94 7.68 21.30
N PHE A 152 -2.68 7.39 21.69
CA PHE A 152 -2.17 7.68 23.03
C PHE A 152 -1.43 9.04 23.11
N LEU A 153 -0.87 9.54 22.00
CA LEU A 153 -0.14 10.80 21.96
C LEU A 153 -1.07 11.97 21.61
N GLY A 154 -1.61 12.61 22.62
CA GLY A 154 -2.18 13.96 22.66
C GLY A 154 -3.04 14.50 21.50
N GLY A 155 -4.18 15.09 21.83
CA GLY A 155 -5.14 15.72 20.92
C GLY A 155 -6.29 14.81 20.48
N MET A 156 -6.10 13.51 20.35
CA MET A 156 -7.21 12.58 20.09
C MET A 156 -7.90 12.14 21.41
N ARG A 157 -7.13 12.05 22.48
CA ARG A 157 -7.63 11.79 23.85
C ARG A 157 -8.62 12.84 24.32
N GLU A 158 -8.34 14.13 24.06
CA GLU A 158 -9.24 15.24 24.43
C GLU A 158 -10.52 15.26 23.60
N ARG A 159 -10.48 14.76 22.37
CA ARG A 159 -11.63 14.73 21.46
C ARG A 159 -12.48 13.47 21.57
N LEU A 160 -11.87 12.35 21.94
CA LEU A 160 -12.49 11.03 22.06
C LEU A 160 -11.96 10.32 23.30
N PRO A 161 -12.62 10.43 24.46
CA PRO A 161 -12.17 9.78 25.71
C PRO A 161 -12.02 8.25 25.60
N SER A 162 -12.74 7.63 24.65
CA SER A 162 -12.67 6.18 24.36
C SER A 162 -11.58 5.80 23.32
N ALA A 163 -10.84 6.77 22.77
CA ALA A 163 -9.86 6.50 21.70
C ALA A 163 -8.75 5.53 22.16
N GLU A 164 -8.31 5.63 23.41
CA GLU A 164 -7.30 4.73 23.99
C GLU A 164 -7.81 3.29 24.06
N ILE A 165 -9.05 3.11 24.53
CA ILE A 165 -9.67 1.78 24.63
C ILE A 165 -9.84 1.19 23.23
N PHE A 166 -10.31 1.99 22.28
CA PHE A 166 -10.46 1.57 20.89
C PHE A 166 -9.11 1.21 20.25
N GLY A 167 -8.08 2.03 20.46
CA GLY A 167 -6.71 1.77 20.00
C GLY A 167 -6.13 0.49 20.62
N ALA A 168 -6.32 0.27 21.92
CA ALA A 168 -5.88 -0.93 22.62
C ALA A 168 -6.62 -2.19 22.13
N MET A 169 -7.94 -2.11 21.93
CA MET A 169 -8.72 -3.22 21.36
C MET A 169 -8.29 -3.56 19.93
N MET A 170 -8.09 -2.57 19.07
CA MET A 170 -7.57 -2.78 17.71
C MET A 170 -6.20 -3.45 17.72
N ALA A 171 -5.32 -2.99 18.61
CA ALA A 171 -3.99 -3.57 18.77
C ALA A 171 -4.04 -5.02 19.25
N GLY A 172 -4.82 -5.29 20.28
CA GLY A 172 -5.00 -6.65 20.81
C GLY A 172 -5.55 -7.59 19.73
N MET A 173 -6.57 -7.16 19.01
CA MET A 173 -7.13 -7.93 17.90
C MET A 173 -6.11 -8.17 16.79
N ALA A 174 -5.32 -7.16 16.41
CA ALA A 174 -4.30 -7.31 15.40
C ALA A 174 -3.19 -8.29 15.81
N VAL A 175 -2.75 -8.24 17.07
CA VAL A 175 -1.75 -9.19 17.61
C VAL A 175 -2.28 -10.61 17.59
N VAL A 176 -3.52 -10.83 18.05
CA VAL A 176 -4.17 -12.16 18.02
C VAL A 176 -4.29 -12.66 16.57
N CYS A 177 -4.70 -11.80 15.64
CA CYS A 177 -4.84 -12.16 14.23
C CYS A 177 -3.49 -12.41 13.54
N LEU A 178 -2.36 -11.89 14.05
CA LEU A 178 -1.02 -12.21 13.55
C LEU A 178 -0.54 -13.61 13.92
N TYR A 179 -1.20 -14.29 14.86
CA TYR A 179 -0.88 -15.68 15.18
C TYR A 179 -1.20 -16.60 14.01
N PRO A 180 -0.22 -17.36 13.46
CA PRO A 180 -0.35 -18.05 12.18
C PRO A 180 -1.60 -18.92 12.03
N PRO A 181 -1.98 -19.77 13.01
CA PRO A 181 -3.18 -20.60 12.88
C PRO A 181 -4.48 -19.80 12.77
N ILE A 182 -4.59 -18.70 13.55
CA ILE A 182 -5.77 -17.83 13.52
C ILE A 182 -5.83 -17.10 12.19
N PHE A 183 -4.71 -16.52 11.76
CA PHE A 183 -4.62 -15.79 10.51
C PHE A 183 -4.94 -16.67 9.28
N LEU A 184 -4.37 -17.87 9.21
CA LEU A 184 -4.66 -18.85 8.15
C LEU A 184 -6.11 -19.32 8.19
N GLY A 185 -6.67 -19.50 9.41
CA GLY A 185 -8.08 -19.83 9.59
C GLY A 185 -9.00 -18.77 9.01
N ILE A 186 -8.76 -17.50 9.30
CA ILE A 186 -9.54 -16.36 8.76
C ILE A 186 -9.41 -16.31 7.23
N CYS A 187 -8.19 -16.47 6.69
CA CYS A 187 -7.98 -16.49 5.25
C CYS A 187 -8.72 -17.67 4.58
N ASN A 188 -8.73 -18.85 5.19
CA ASN A 188 -9.41 -20.02 4.65
C ASN A 188 -10.92 -19.87 4.66
N VAL A 189 -11.50 -19.24 5.71
CA VAL A 189 -12.92 -18.90 5.72
C VAL A 189 -13.27 -17.99 4.54
N GLY A 190 -12.47 -16.94 4.31
CA GLY A 190 -12.65 -16.05 3.16
C GLY A 190 -12.53 -16.77 1.81
N LEU A 191 -11.56 -17.67 1.67
CA LEU A 191 -11.36 -18.47 0.44
C LEU A 191 -12.54 -19.43 0.20
N ARG A 192 -13.05 -20.09 1.24
CA ARG A 192 -14.27 -20.94 1.15
C ARG A 192 -15.47 -20.16 0.66
N MET A 193 -15.70 -18.96 1.24
CA MET A 193 -16.80 -18.10 0.82
C MET A 193 -16.70 -17.68 -0.66
N MET A 194 -15.48 -17.66 -1.21
CA MET A 194 -15.19 -17.35 -2.61
C MET A 194 -15.14 -18.58 -3.51
N GLY A 195 -15.41 -19.79 -2.99
CA GLY A 195 -15.30 -21.07 -3.73
C GLY A 195 -13.88 -21.39 -4.20
N ARG A 196 -12.86 -20.95 -3.46
CA ARG A 196 -11.45 -21.15 -3.78
C ARG A 196 -10.84 -22.26 -2.90
N GLU A 197 -9.78 -22.90 -3.43
CA GLU A 197 -9.00 -23.89 -2.68
C GLU A 197 -8.42 -23.28 -1.39
N GLU A 198 -8.52 -24.03 -0.30
CA GLU A 198 -7.98 -23.62 0.99
C GLU A 198 -6.45 -23.61 0.97
N LEU A 199 -5.89 -22.72 1.79
CA LEU A 199 -4.47 -22.68 2.05
C LEU A 199 -4.02 -23.94 2.80
N PRO A 200 -2.79 -24.40 2.60
CA PRO A 200 -2.22 -25.48 3.41
C PRO A 200 -2.35 -25.11 4.90
N ARG A 201 -2.81 -26.08 5.70
CA ARG A 201 -2.93 -25.88 7.16
C ARG A 201 -1.57 -25.69 7.84
N SER A 202 -0.48 -26.07 7.21
CA SER A 202 0.88 -25.90 7.70
C SER A 202 1.69 -25.05 6.72
N VAL A 203 2.22 -23.95 7.21
CA VAL A 203 3.22 -23.12 6.50
C VAL A 203 4.58 -23.28 7.14
N ARG A 204 5.65 -23.11 6.38
CA ARG A 204 7.02 -23.10 6.93
C ARG A 204 7.15 -21.91 7.88
N GLN A 205 7.28 -22.20 9.19
CA GLN A 205 7.21 -21.19 10.26
C GLN A 205 8.31 -20.13 10.15
N GLY A 206 9.55 -20.50 9.85
CA GLY A 206 10.68 -19.58 9.75
C GLY A 206 10.43 -18.43 8.74
N PRO A 207 10.15 -18.72 7.46
CA PRO A 207 9.85 -17.69 6.47
C PRO A 207 8.59 -16.89 6.81
N PHE A 208 7.57 -17.49 7.45
CA PHE A 208 6.35 -16.78 7.85
C PHE A 208 6.63 -15.73 8.92
N TRP A 209 7.32 -16.09 10.00
CA TRP A 209 7.73 -15.13 11.03
C TRP A 209 8.70 -14.08 10.50
N GLY A 210 9.60 -14.49 9.58
CA GLY A 210 10.45 -13.56 8.85
C GLY A 210 9.65 -12.52 8.07
N ALA A 211 8.54 -12.90 7.43
CA ALA A 211 7.67 -11.99 6.73
C ALA A 211 7.02 -10.96 7.69
N ILE A 212 6.58 -11.40 8.88
CA ILE A 212 6.05 -10.49 9.90
C ILE A 212 7.14 -9.50 10.34
N GLY A 213 8.34 -9.98 10.66
CA GLY A 213 9.47 -9.13 11.06
C GLY A 213 9.83 -8.08 9.99
N VAL A 214 9.91 -8.50 8.73
CA VAL A 214 10.15 -7.58 7.60
C VAL A 214 9.00 -6.60 7.42
N GLY A 215 7.76 -7.00 7.71
CA GLY A 215 6.60 -6.10 7.74
C GLY A 215 6.73 -4.99 8.78
N VAL A 216 7.21 -5.30 9.98
CA VAL A 216 7.51 -4.32 11.04
C VAL A 216 8.61 -3.35 10.58
N ILE A 217 9.71 -3.88 10.04
CA ILE A 217 10.82 -3.06 9.50
C ILE A 217 10.31 -2.12 8.40
N ARG A 218 9.41 -2.59 7.53
CA ARG A 218 8.80 -1.77 6.47
C ARG A 218 8.04 -0.57 7.05
N ILE A 219 7.24 -0.77 8.10
CA ILE A 219 6.53 0.35 8.77
C ILE A 219 7.54 1.35 9.35
N GLY A 220 8.62 0.87 9.96
CA GLY A 220 9.72 1.71 10.41
C GLY A 220 10.29 2.56 9.28
N PHE A 221 10.58 1.98 8.14
CA PHE A 221 11.09 2.71 6.96
C PHE A 221 10.10 3.74 6.42
N VAL A 222 8.82 3.41 6.29
CA VAL A 222 7.80 4.35 5.82
C VAL A 222 7.65 5.53 6.79
N SER A 223 7.60 5.24 8.07
CA SER A 223 7.44 6.24 9.12
C SER A 223 8.65 7.17 9.23
N MET A 224 9.86 6.58 9.18
CA MET A 224 11.10 7.35 9.19
C MET A 224 11.22 8.21 7.93
N SER A 225 10.84 7.69 6.77
CA SER A 225 10.79 8.46 5.54
C SER A 225 9.85 9.66 5.67
N LEU A 226 8.65 9.48 6.20
CA LEU A 226 7.70 10.57 6.43
C LEU A 226 8.25 11.62 7.41
N TRP A 227 8.85 11.17 8.53
CA TRP A 227 9.44 12.06 9.51
C TRP A 227 10.62 12.85 8.96
N LEU A 228 11.53 12.20 8.22
CA LEU A 228 12.68 12.85 7.57
C LEU A 228 12.23 13.85 6.50
N ALA A 229 11.19 13.51 5.73
CA ALA A 229 10.59 14.44 4.78
C ALA A 229 9.99 15.67 5.50
N ALA A 230 9.32 15.48 6.63
CA ALA A 230 8.85 16.59 7.46
C ALA A 230 10.00 17.46 7.96
N ARG A 231 11.07 16.84 8.46
CA ARG A 231 12.26 17.52 8.96
C ARG A 231 13.06 18.23 7.86
N SER A 232 12.89 17.83 6.61
CA SER A 232 13.56 18.50 5.48
C SER A 232 12.99 19.90 5.19
N ILE A 233 11.76 20.19 5.62
CA ILE A 233 11.06 21.44 5.30
C ILE A 233 10.64 22.25 6.55
N ALA A 234 10.68 21.63 7.73
CA ALA A 234 10.30 22.25 9.00
C ALA A 234 11.16 21.75 10.14
N ILE A 235 11.27 22.53 11.22
CA ILE A 235 11.94 22.11 12.45
C ILE A 235 10.99 21.18 13.19
N VAL A 236 11.22 19.87 13.07
CA VAL A 236 10.42 18.82 13.70
C VAL A 236 11.31 18.09 14.73
N ASP A 237 10.87 18.05 15.98
CA ASP A 237 11.61 17.42 17.07
C ASP A 237 11.56 15.88 16.96
N VAL A 238 12.60 15.21 17.51
CA VAL A 238 12.71 13.74 17.55
C VAL A 238 11.56 13.11 18.36
N SER A 239 11.05 13.81 19.38
CA SER A 239 9.89 13.37 20.17
C SER A 239 8.61 13.14 19.34
N THR A 240 8.55 13.67 18.11
CA THR A 240 7.43 13.50 17.20
C THR A 240 7.48 12.22 16.37
N ILE A 241 8.58 11.44 16.45
CA ILE A 241 8.71 10.16 15.72
C ILE A 241 7.54 9.21 16.01
N PRO A 242 7.10 8.99 17.27
CA PRO A 242 5.95 8.12 17.54
C PRO A 242 4.67 8.58 16.83
N ARG A 243 4.45 9.90 16.72
CA ARG A 243 3.33 10.45 15.95
C ARG A 243 3.48 10.16 14.46
N ALA A 244 4.67 10.31 13.90
CA ALA A 244 4.93 9.99 12.49
C ALA A 244 4.69 8.49 12.20
N ILE A 245 5.08 7.59 13.13
CA ILE A 245 4.78 6.15 13.07
C ILE A 245 3.26 5.93 13.03
N GLY A 246 2.54 6.53 13.95
CA GLY A 246 1.08 6.39 14.03
C GLY A 246 0.37 6.90 12.78
N VAL A 247 0.77 8.07 12.29
CA VAL A 247 0.20 8.71 11.09
C VAL A 247 0.50 7.90 9.82
N ALA A 248 1.76 7.47 9.62
CA ALA A 248 2.14 6.69 8.44
C ALA A 248 1.45 5.32 8.42
N SER A 249 1.32 4.70 9.60
CA SER A 249 0.64 3.42 9.78
C SER A 249 -0.85 3.53 9.49
N LEU A 250 -1.53 4.51 10.11
CA LEU A 250 -2.94 4.77 9.87
C LEU A 250 -3.23 5.11 8.40
N ALA A 251 -2.39 5.97 7.79
CA ALA A 251 -2.51 6.29 6.37
C ALA A 251 -2.41 5.04 5.50
N SER A 252 -1.47 4.14 5.81
CA SER A 252 -1.30 2.87 5.08
C SER A 252 -2.55 1.98 5.19
N VAL A 253 -3.13 1.83 6.37
CA VAL A 253 -4.34 1.03 6.61
C VAL A 253 -5.54 1.65 5.90
N MET A 254 -5.79 2.95 6.11
CA MET A 254 -6.92 3.66 5.52
C MET A 254 -6.81 3.72 3.99
N GLY A 255 -5.61 3.96 3.45
CA GLY A 255 -5.36 3.94 2.02
C GLY A 255 -5.55 2.54 1.41
N PHE A 256 -5.37 1.47 2.21
CA PHE A 256 -5.67 0.12 1.76
C PHE A 256 -7.19 -0.16 1.75
N ILE A 257 -7.90 0.22 2.82
CA ILE A 257 -9.35 0.05 2.93
C ILE A 257 -10.08 0.83 1.83
N ALA A 258 -9.57 2.00 1.45
CA ALA A 258 -10.09 2.80 0.35
C ALA A 258 -9.77 2.16 -1.02
N VAL A 259 -10.42 1.02 -1.33
CA VAL A 259 -10.22 0.26 -2.58
C VAL A 259 -10.57 1.09 -3.82
N PHE A 260 -11.52 2.02 -3.68
CA PHE A 260 -11.96 2.94 -4.73
C PHE A 260 -10.92 4.01 -5.08
N ALA A 261 -10.01 4.34 -4.16
CA ALA A 261 -9.00 5.37 -4.34
C ALA A 261 -7.73 4.78 -4.98
N PRO A 262 -7.39 5.15 -6.24
CA PRO A 262 -6.17 4.69 -6.88
C PRO A 262 -4.94 5.05 -6.03
N ALA A 263 -4.10 4.08 -5.69
CA ALA A 263 -2.94 4.26 -4.80
C ALA A 263 -3.25 4.96 -3.46
N GLY A 264 -4.52 4.92 -3.00
CA GLY A 264 -4.96 5.62 -1.79
C GLY A 264 -4.96 7.15 -1.92
N LEU A 265 -5.04 7.68 -3.16
CA LEU A 265 -5.08 9.12 -3.43
C LEU A 265 -6.21 9.79 -2.65
N GLY A 266 -5.91 10.94 -2.05
CA GLY A 266 -6.82 11.69 -1.19
C GLY A 266 -6.85 11.17 0.24
N VAL A 267 -6.84 9.86 0.45
CA VAL A 267 -6.95 9.26 1.79
C VAL A 267 -5.64 9.38 2.57
N HIS A 268 -4.50 9.03 1.95
CA HIS A 268 -3.19 9.21 2.57
C HIS A 268 -2.94 10.69 2.91
N GLU A 269 -3.24 11.57 1.95
CA GLU A 269 -3.07 13.01 2.07
C GLU A 269 -3.94 13.57 3.21
N ALA A 270 -5.19 13.13 3.34
CA ALA A 270 -6.07 13.54 4.42
C ALA A 270 -5.53 13.12 5.80
N VAL A 271 -5.03 11.87 5.92
CA VAL A 271 -4.46 11.37 7.17
C VAL A 271 -3.18 12.14 7.54
N TYR A 272 -2.31 12.42 6.57
CA TYR A 272 -1.09 13.20 6.79
C TYR A 272 -1.43 14.63 7.21
N LEU A 273 -2.36 15.30 6.51
CA LEU A 273 -2.81 16.65 6.85
C LEU A 273 -3.34 16.72 8.29
N VAL A 274 -4.29 15.86 8.63
CA VAL A 274 -4.91 15.88 9.97
C VAL A 274 -3.93 15.47 11.05
N GLY A 275 -3.13 14.43 10.81
CA GLY A 275 -2.22 13.86 11.81
C GLY A 275 -0.98 14.69 12.09
N LEU A 276 -0.46 15.43 11.11
CA LEU A 276 0.78 16.20 11.23
C LEU A 276 0.57 17.71 11.37
N LYS A 277 -0.63 18.25 11.09
CA LYS A 277 -0.94 19.67 11.24
C LYS A 277 -0.64 20.21 12.66
N PRO A 278 -0.87 19.47 13.76
CA PRO A 278 -0.55 19.95 15.11
C PRO A 278 0.95 20.22 15.36
N ILE A 279 1.84 19.59 14.60
CA ILE A 279 3.30 19.76 14.76
C ILE A 279 3.95 20.60 13.66
N MET A 280 3.31 20.74 12.50
CA MET A 280 3.89 21.42 11.34
C MET A 280 3.10 22.68 10.92
N GLY A 281 1.92 22.91 11.49
CA GLY A 281 1.04 23.99 11.05
C GLY A 281 0.73 23.90 9.57
N ALA A 282 0.77 25.04 8.87
CA ALA A 282 0.47 25.13 7.43
C ALA A 282 1.53 24.45 6.53
N SER A 283 2.77 24.25 7.02
CA SER A 283 3.84 23.57 6.26
C SER A 283 3.50 22.12 5.92
N VAL A 284 2.52 21.52 6.60
CA VAL A 284 2.03 20.16 6.28
C VAL A 284 1.52 20.03 4.85
N ALA A 285 0.99 21.11 4.25
CA ALA A 285 0.53 21.11 2.87
C ALA A 285 1.67 20.86 1.88
N VAL A 286 2.82 21.51 2.13
CA VAL A 286 4.03 21.30 1.31
C VAL A 286 4.54 19.88 1.48
N LEU A 287 4.59 19.37 2.74
CA LEU A 287 4.99 18.00 3.01
C LEU A 287 4.15 16.99 2.23
N VAL A 288 2.83 17.12 2.27
CA VAL A 288 1.91 16.16 1.65
C VAL A 288 2.16 16.05 0.14
N ILE A 289 2.28 17.18 -0.54
CA ILE A 289 2.54 17.21 -1.99
C ILE A 289 3.93 16.67 -2.30
N MET A 290 4.95 17.12 -1.57
CA MET A 290 6.33 16.69 -1.74
C MET A 290 6.47 15.18 -1.51
N PHE A 291 5.93 14.67 -0.39
CA PHE A 291 6.01 13.26 -0.04
C PHE A 291 5.27 12.38 -1.04
N ARG A 292 4.14 12.87 -1.58
CA ARG A 292 3.44 12.19 -2.66
C ARG A 292 4.28 12.10 -3.93
N GLY A 293 4.89 13.20 -4.33
CA GLY A 293 5.82 13.24 -5.47
C GLY A 293 6.98 12.25 -5.30
N MET A 294 7.56 12.19 -4.08
CA MET A 294 8.61 11.23 -3.74
C MET A 294 8.14 9.78 -3.87
N GLN A 295 6.93 9.46 -3.39
CA GLN A 295 6.36 8.11 -3.49
C GLN A 295 6.15 7.69 -4.95
N VAL A 296 5.57 8.56 -5.78
CA VAL A 296 5.35 8.31 -7.21
C VAL A 296 6.68 8.16 -7.94
N GLY A 297 7.62 9.08 -7.72
CA GLY A 297 8.96 9.01 -8.29
C GLY A 297 9.69 7.73 -7.92
N MET A 298 9.62 7.32 -6.64
CA MET A 298 10.21 6.06 -6.18
C MET A 298 9.57 4.84 -6.85
N ASP A 299 8.25 4.82 -7.02
CA ASP A 299 7.56 3.71 -7.70
C ASP A 299 8.01 3.59 -9.16
N LEU A 300 8.24 4.71 -9.86
CA LEU A 300 8.79 4.71 -11.22
C LEU A 300 10.24 4.19 -11.25
N VAL A 301 11.07 4.64 -10.32
CA VAL A 301 12.47 4.19 -10.22
C VAL A 301 12.55 2.69 -9.97
N VAL A 302 11.84 2.16 -8.96
CA VAL A 302 11.89 0.73 -8.65
C VAL A 302 11.29 -0.11 -9.79
N ALA A 303 10.24 0.36 -10.46
CA ALA A 303 9.68 -0.34 -11.62
C ALA A 303 10.68 -0.39 -12.79
N GLY A 304 11.41 0.69 -13.03
CA GLY A 304 12.49 0.74 -14.04
C GLY A 304 13.62 -0.23 -13.72
N ILE A 305 14.07 -0.29 -12.46
CA ILE A 305 15.08 -1.24 -12.00
C ILE A 305 14.55 -2.68 -12.15
N GLY A 306 13.32 -2.94 -11.76
CA GLY A 306 12.67 -4.25 -11.93
C GLY A 306 12.63 -4.70 -13.38
N ALA A 307 12.25 -3.80 -14.30
CA ALA A 307 12.24 -4.08 -15.73
C ALA A 307 13.67 -4.37 -16.26
N GLY A 308 14.68 -3.66 -15.77
CA GLY A 308 16.08 -3.92 -16.10
C GLY A 308 16.56 -5.31 -15.67
N ILE A 309 16.21 -5.74 -14.46
CA ILE A 309 16.52 -7.09 -13.95
C ILE A 309 15.88 -8.16 -14.84
N MET A 310 14.59 -8.02 -15.17
CA MET A 310 13.85 -8.99 -15.97
C MET A 310 14.37 -9.08 -17.42
N ARG A 311 14.83 -7.96 -18.01
CA ARG A 311 15.44 -7.96 -19.35
C ARG A 311 16.75 -8.72 -19.39
N ARG A 312 17.60 -8.56 -18.38
CA ARG A 312 18.90 -9.25 -18.28
C ARG A 312 18.75 -10.76 -18.20
N ASP A 313 17.72 -11.26 -17.55
CA ASP A 313 17.45 -12.69 -17.38
C ASP A 313 16.78 -13.36 -18.60
N GLY A 314 16.56 -12.64 -19.70
CA GLY A 314 15.98 -13.19 -20.94
C GLY A 314 14.49 -13.54 -20.86
N THR A 315 13.87 -13.43 -19.71
CA THR A 315 12.44 -13.82 -19.48
C THR A 315 11.45 -12.93 -20.24
N VAL A 316 11.88 -11.76 -20.74
CA VAL A 316 11.06 -10.86 -21.58
C VAL A 316 11.14 -11.24 -23.06
N ARG A 317 12.21 -11.88 -23.53
CA ARG A 317 12.36 -12.26 -24.94
C ARG A 317 11.40 -13.37 -25.36
N THR A 318 11.15 -14.35 -24.51
CA THR A 318 10.25 -15.47 -24.83
C THR A 318 8.78 -15.06 -25.02
N ALA A 319 8.33 -13.91 -24.53
CA ALA A 319 6.97 -13.44 -24.72
C ALA A 319 6.73 -12.78 -26.11
N ALA A 320 7.77 -12.24 -26.73
CA ALA A 320 7.70 -11.68 -28.09
C ALA A 320 7.88 -12.76 -29.16
N GLU A 321 8.65 -13.81 -28.85
CA GLU A 321 8.87 -14.95 -29.75
C GLU A 321 7.73 -16.00 -29.72
N ALA A 322 6.91 -16.00 -28.67
CA ALA A 322 5.74 -16.88 -28.53
C ALA A 322 4.46 -16.31 -29.17
N ALA A 323 4.51 -15.14 -29.82
CA ALA A 323 3.42 -14.71 -30.68
C ALA A 323 3.38 -15.63 -31.91
N PRO A 324 2.28 -16.36 -32.18
CA PRO A 324 2.23 -17.25 -33.36
C PRO A 324 2.43 -16.37 -34.59
N THR A 325 3.49 -16.67 -35.32
CA THR A 325 3.65 -16.17 -36.69
C THR A 325 2.41 -16.58 -37.44
N ALA A 326 1.56 -15.60 -37.74
CA ALA A 326 0.38 -15.84 -38.60
C ALA A 326 0.89 -16.48 -39.88
N ALA A 327 0.57 -17.75 -40.07
CA ALA A 327 0.87 -18.48 -41.28
C ALA A 327 0.30 -17.70 -42.46
N ALA A 328 1.15 -17.30 -43.38
CA ALA A 328 0.72 -16.75 -44.67
C ALA A 328 -0.14 -17.80 -45.38
N PRO A 329 -1.29 -17.44 -45.95
CA PRO A 329 -2.09 -18.35 -46.74
C PRO A 329 -1.36 -18.67 -48.06
N GLN A 330 -1.18 -19.98 -48.33
CA GLN A 330 -0.85 -20.49 -49.66
C GLN A 330 -2.05 -20.49 -50.55
#